data_51db4a352b25884fa56cbdd8d129dce5
#
_entry.id   51db4a352b25884fa56cbdd8d129dce5
#
_cell.length_a   1.000
_cell.length_b   1.000
_cell.length_c   1.000
_cell.angle_alpha   90.00
_cell.angle_beta   90.00
_cell.angle_gamma   90.00
#
_symmetry.space_group_name_H-M   'P 1'
#
loop_
_entity.id
_entity.type
_entity.pdbx_description
1 polymer ?
#
loop_
_entity_poly.entity_id
_entity_poly.type
_entity_poly.pdbx_seq_one_letter_code
_entity_poly.pdbx_strand_id
1 'polypeptide(L)'
;MKIETAFDICVVKDTIKRWSKHKEEILSLIKDIPFIPTEGYYSDFHVEGKKVYADKLFEILLPTMRKFESEVKRPFTVTGLWAQKYLKGGAAHQCHNHGALGYSAVFYASLGKLDKGTRFICPFSDVNGGHTEYIPDVKEGDIIFFPSFLMHQSTMTIDNSERIIFSFNMKFT
;
A
#
# COMPACT_ATOMS: atom_id res chain seq x y z
N MET A 1 -32.33 17.84 -16.32
CA MET A 1 -31.72 17.32 -15.07
C MET A 1 -30.22 17.22 -15.31
N LYS A 2 -29.39 17.74 -14.42
CA LYS A 2 -27.93 17.66 -14.49
C LYS A 2 -27.45 16.92 -13.24
N ILE A 3 -26.58 15.92 -13.42
CA ILE A 3 -25.93 15.19 -12.33
C ILE A 3 -24.55 15.79 -12.13
N GLU A 4 -24.23 16.17 -10.91
CA GLU A 4 -22.91 16.70 -10.53
C GLU A 4 -22.32 15.84 -9.41
N THR A 5 -21.01 15.53 -9.50
CA THR A 5 -20.28 14.83 -8.44
C THR A 5 -19.93 15.86 -7.38
N ALA A 6 -20.39 15.63 -6.14
CA ALA A 6 -20.10 16.54 -5.03
C ALA A 6 -18.75 16.25 -4.35
N PHE A 7 -18.32 14.98 -4.32
CA PHE A 7 -17.08 14.57 -3.66
C PHE A 7 -16.42 13.42 -4.46
N ASP A 8 -15.10 13.53 -4.65
CA ASP A 8 -14.28 12.49 -5.21
C ASP A 8 -13.18 12.08 -4.23
N ILE A 9 -13.06 10.78 -4.00
CA ILE A 9 -11.91 10.20 -3.29
C ILE A 9 -11.18 9.30 -4.27
N CYS A 10 -9.95 9.68 -4.62
CA CYS A 10 -9.17 9.00 -5.63
C CYS A 10 -8.15 8.04 -5.00
N VAL A 11 -8.10 6.82 -5.51
CA VAL A 11 -6.99 5.89 -5.34
C VAL A 11 -6.21 5.87 -6.67
N VAL A 12 -4.94 6.27 -6.61
CA VAL A 12 -4.06 6.30 -7.79
C VAL A 12 -3.30 4.99 -7.86
N LYS A 13 -3.29 4.35 -9.03
CA LYS A 13 -2.55 3.11 -9.27
C LYS A 13 -1.53 3.29 -10.39
N ASP A 14 -0.34 2.74 -10.19
CA ASP A 14 0.68 2.60 -11.24
C ASP A 14 1.37 1.23 -11.13
N THR A 15 2.12 0.85 -12.16
CA THR A 15 2.89 -0.41 -12.19
C THR A 15 4.37 -0.09 -12.31
N ILE A 16 5.19 -0.68 -11.45
CA ILE A 16 6.64 -0.50 -11.49
C ILE A 16 7.21 -1.23 -12.71
N LYS A 17 7.81 -0.45 -13.60
CA LYS A 17 8.40 -0.99 -14.84
C LYS A 17 9.50 -2.01 -14.52
N ARG A 18 9.44 -3.17 -15.18
CA ARG A 18 10.43 -4.25 -15.04
C ARG A 18 10.60 -4.74 -13.60
N TRP A 19 9.54 -4.71 -12.79
CA TRP A 19 9.57 -5.18 -11.40
C TRP A 19 10.23 -6.57 -11.25
N SER A 20 9.95 -7.50 -12.14
CA SER A 20 10.54 -8.84 -12.14
C SER A 20 12.07 -8.87 -12.12
N LYS A 21 12.75 -7.82 -12.62
CA LYS A 21 14.22 -7.70 -12.58
C LYS A 21 14.75 -7.22 -11.22
N HIS A 22 13.92 -6.55 -10.43
CA HIS A 22 14.28 -5.97 -9.14
C HIS A 22 13.80 -6.79 -7.95
N LYS A 23 12.84 -7.70 -8.19
CA LYS A 23 12.15 -8.44 -7.14
C LYS A 23 13.10 -9.20 -6.24
N GLU A 24 13.97 -10.03 -6.82
CA GLU A 24 14.90 -10.88 -6.06
C GLU A 24 15.85 -10.04 -5.22
N GLU A 25 16.39 -8.97 -5.78
CA GLU A 25 17.28 -8.05 -5.06
C GLU A 25 16.57 -7.44 -3.84
N ILE A 26 15.38 -6.88 -4.01
CA ILE A 26 14.62 -6.26 -2.91
C ILE A 26 14.20 -7.31 -1.87
N LEU A 27 13.73 -8.47 -2.29
CA LEU A 27 13.32 -9.51 -1.35
C LEU A 27 14.51 -10.08 -0.57
N SER A 28 15.70 -10.13 -1.15
CA SER A 28 16.92 -10.54 -0.43
C SER A 28 17.30 -9.57 0.69
N LEU A 29 17.08 -8.26 0.49
CA LEU A 29 17.37 -7.24 1.50
C LEU A 29 16.47 -7.33 2.74
N ILE A 30 15.30 -7.95 2.63
CA ILE A 30 14.37 -8.10 3.75
C ILE A 30 14.41 -9.49 4.38
N LYS A 31 15.22 -10.40 3.87
CA LYS A 31 15.25 -11.80 4.31
C LYS A 31 15.62 -11.95 5.79
N ASP A 32 16.62 -11.17 6.21
CA ASP A 32 17.21 -11.27 7.56
C ASP A 32 16.71 -10.16 8.50
N ILE A 33 15.69 -9.39 8.10
CA ILE A 33 15.08 -8.38 8.97
C ILE A 33 14.31 -9.08 10.10
N PRO A 34 14.46 -8.63 11.34
CA PRO A 34 13.70 -9.15 12.48
C PRO A 34 12.25 -8.65 12.42
N PHE A 35 11.45 -9.27 11.57
CA PHE A 35 10.02 -8.95 11.51
C PHE A 35 9.31 -9.30 12.82
N ILE A 36 8.56 -8.36 13.36
CA ILE A 36 7.78 -8.54 14.58
C ILE A 36 6.41 -9.11 14.21
N PRO A 37 5.99 -10.24 14.83
CA PRO A 37 4.66 -10.78 14.62
C PRO A 37 3.59 -9.82 15.16
N THR A 38 2.53 -9.65 14.40
CA THR A 38 1.30 -8.94 14.78
C THR A 38 0.10 -9.88 14.63
N GLU A 39 -1.09 -9.40 14.88
CA GLU A 39 -2.29 -10.20 14.64
C GLU A 39 -2.50 -10.45 13.13
N GLY A 40 -2.03 -11.60 12.65
CA GLY A 40 -2.25 -12.09 11.29
C GLY A 40 -1.18 -11.76 10.25
N TYR A 41 -0.14 -11.01 10.58
CA TYR A 41 0.99 -10.70 9.69
C TYR A 41 2.27 -10.39 10.48
N TYR A 42 3.37 -10.17 9.76
CA TYR A 42 4.67 -9.76 10.31
C TYR A 42 5.04 -8.40 9.75
N SER A 43 5.61 -7.52 10.57
CA SER A 43 6.01 -6.18 10.14
C SER A 43 7.34 -5.74 10.77
N ASP A 44 8.08 -4.92 10.06
CA ASP A 44 9.23 -4.21 10.61
C ASP A 44 8.88 -2.78 11.05
N PHE A 45 7.59 -2.44 11.14
CA PHE A 45 7.13 -1.10 11.51
C PHE A 45 7.77 -0.59 12.82
N HIS A 46 7.82 -1.44 13.84
CA HIS A 46 8.40 -1.13 15.15
C HIS A 46 9.90 -1.43 15.28
N VAL A 47 10.55 -1.89 14.20
CA VAL A 47 12.01 -2.09 14.22
C VAL A 47 12.69 -0.76 14.05
N GLU A 48 13.47 -0.35 15.06
CA GLU A 48 14.19 0.91 15.05
C GLU A 48 15.36 0.91 14.04
N GLY A 49 15.79 2.12 13.67
CA GLY A 49 16.92 2.33 12.78
C GLY A 49 16.55 2.45 11.30
N LYS A 50 17.58 2.63 10.48
CA LYS A 50 17.43 2.76 9.03
C LYS A 50 17.05 1.42 8.41
N LYS A 51 15.99 1.42 7.61
CA LYS A 51 15.57 0.24 6.86
C LYS A 51 16.59 -0.06 5.75
N VAL A 52 17.23 -1.20 5.80
CA VAL A 52 18.32 -1.59 4.87
C VAL A 52 17.90 -1.59 3.40
N TYR A 53 16.63 -1.80 3.13
CA TYR A 53 16.05 -1.81 1.79
C TYR A 53 15.60 -0.42 1.29
N ALA A 54 15.59 0.61 2.15
CA ALA A 54 14.97 1.90 1.85
C ALA A 54 15.57 2.57 0.61
N ASP A 55 16.89 2.72 0.57
CA ASP A 55 17.57 3.44 -0.51
C ASP A 55 17.31 2.75 -1.86
N LYS A 56 17.44 1.43 -1.91
CA LYS A 56 17.23 0.66 -3.13
C LYS A 56 15.76 0.64 -3.55
N LEU A 57 14.85 0.49 -2.60
CA LEU A 57 13.42 0.53 -2.87
C LEU A 57 13.02 1.88 -3.47
N PHE A 58 13.45 2.99 -2.86
CA PHE A 58 13.12 4.32 -3.37
C PHE A 58 13.80 4.64 -4.70
N GLU A 59 15.00 4.15 -4.98
CA GLU A 59 15.60 4.21 -6.32
C GLU A 59 14.66 3.62 -7.38
N ILE A 60 14.10 2.44 -7.10
CA ILE A 60 13.19 1.73 -8.02
C ILE A 60 11.83 2.45 -8.12
N LEU A 61 11.29 2.96 -7.02
CA LEU A 61 9.99 3.62 -6.98
C LEU A 61 10.03 5.08 -7.49
N LEU A 62 11.20 5.71 -7.55
CA LEU A 62 11.36 7.15 -7.83
C LEU A 62 10.65 7.62 -9.10
N PRO A 63 10.69 6.91 -10.24
CA PRO A 63 9.97 7.34 -11.44
C PRO A 63 8.46 7.43 -11.24
N THR A 64 7.88 6.47 -10.52
CA THR A 64 6.46 6.44 -10.20
C THR A 64 6.09 7.48 -9.16
N MET A 65 6.93 7.71 -8.15
CA MET A 65 6.73 8.76 -7.15
C MET A 65 6.73 10.15 -7.78
N ARG A 66 7.64 10.43 -8.71
CA ARG A 66 7.68 11.70 -9.47
C ARG A 66 6.43 11.89 -10.34
N LYS A 67 5.95 10.81 -10.95
CA LYS A 67 4.71 10.84 -11.71
C LYS A 67 3.52 11.17 -10.81
N PHE A 68 3.42 10.52 -9.64
CA PHE A 68 2.41 10.82 -8.65
C PHE A 68 2.47 12.28 -8.19
N GLU A 69 3.66 12.80 -7.85
CA GLU A 69 3.88 14.20 -7.50
C GLU A 69 3.39 15.17 -8.58
N SER A 70 3.66 14.86 -9.84
CA SER A 70 3.17 15.64 -10.99
C SER A 70 1.66 15.63 -11.11
N GLU A 71 1.01 14.50 -10.87
CA GLU A 71 -0.46 14.37 -10.94
C GLU A 71 -1.16 15.13 -9.80
N VAL A 72 -0.66 15.03 -8.58
CA VAL A 72 -1.22 15.77 -7.43
C VAL A 72 -0.79 17.24 -7.38
N LYS A 73 0.17 17.64 -8.24
CA LYS A 73 0.70 19.01 -8.37
C LYS A 73 1.21 19.59 -7.05
N ARG A 74 1.76 18.77 -6.19
CA ARG A 74 2.31 19.17 -4.89
C ARG A 74 3.50 18.30 -4.53
N PRO A 75 4.62 18.90 -4.09
CA PRO A 75 5.75 18.14 -3.56
C PRO A 75 5.39 17.45 -2.25
N PHE A 76 6.06 16.34 -1.98
CA PHE A 76 5.87 15.60 -0.73
C PHE A 76 7.18 15.04 -0.20
N THR A 77 7.18 14.71 1.08
CA THR A 77 8.25 13.96 1.75
C THR A 77 7.69 12.66 2.31
N VAL A 78 8.50 11.59 2.27
CA VAL A 78 8.18 10.32 2.92
C VAL A 78 8.44 10.46 4.41
N THR A 79 7.45 10.13 5.24
CA THR A 79 7.51 10.26 6.70
C THR A 79 7.57 8.95 7.46
N GLY A 80 7.37 7.84 6.80
CA GLY A 80 7.48 6.50 7.38
C GLY A 80 7.56 5.47 6.26
N LEU A 81 8.30 4.38 6.49
CA LEU A 81 8.45 3.25 5.58
C LEU A 81 8.52 1.97 6.39
N TRP A 82 7.76 0.96 5.97
CA TRP A 82 7.83 -0.38 6.56
C TRP A 82 7.47 -1.47 5.54
N ALA A 83 7.96 -2.67 5.80
CA ALA A 83 7.61 -3.88 5.09
C ALA A 83 6.63 -4.73 5.90
N GLN A 84 5.75 -5.45 5.21
CA GLN A 84 4.81 -6.39 5.83
C GLN A 84 4.83 -7.70 5.05
N LYS A 85 4.81 -8.81 5.81
CA LYS A 85 4.72 -10.18 5.30
C LYS A 85 3.44 -10.83 5.80
N TYR A 86 2.63 -11.32 4.89
CA TYR A 86 1.40 -12.05 5.18
C TYR A 86 1.60 -13.49 4.78
N LEU A 87 1.50 -14.40 5.75
CA LEU A 87 1.62 -15.83 5.50
C LEU A 87 0.30 -16.40 4.98
N LYS A 88 0.38 -17.56 4.39
CA LYS A 88 -0.78 -18.34 3.96
C LYS A 88 -1.78 -18.54 5.09
N GLY A 89 -3.06 -18.53 4.76
CA GLY A 89 -4.11 -19.01 5.66
C GLY A 89 -4.92 -17.94 6.36
N GLY A 90 -5.10 -16.80 5.73
CA GLY A 90 -6.08 -15.81 6.19
C GLY A 90 -5.53 -14.68 7.03
N ALA A 91 -4.23 -14.44 6.95
CA ALA A 91 -3.63 -13.25 7.55
C ALA A 91 -4.21 -11.97 6.94
N ALA A 92 -4.69 -11.08 7.78
CA ALA A 92 -5.21 -9.77 7.39
C ALA A 92 -4.80 -8.73 8.42
N HIS A 93 -4.44 -7.55 7.93
CA HIS A 93 -4.29 -6.37 8.78
C HIS A 93 -5.66 -5.73 8.98
N GLN A 94 -6.01 -5.42 10.22
CA GLN A 94 -7.31 -4.87 10.60
C GLN A 94 -7.57 -3.51 9.93
N CYS A 95 -8.84 -3.09 9.95
CA CYS A 95 -9.26 -1.83 9.39
C CYS A 95 -8.69 -0.64 10.19
N HIS A 96 -8.00 0.26 9.50
CA HIS A 96 -7.32 1.42 10.09
C HIS A 96 -7.15 2.55 9.07
N ASN A 97 -6.60 3.68 9.50
CA ASN A 97 -6.12 4.76 8.66
C ASN A 97 -4.76 5.27 9.17
N HIS A 98 -4.15 6.20 8.46
CA HIS A 98 -2.85 6.79 8.82
C HIS A 98 -2.95 8.26 9.24
N GLY A 99 -4.13 8.70 9.68
CA GLY A 99 -4.38 10.07 10.14
C GLY A 99 -4.97 10.97 9.05
N ALA A 100 -5.21 12.23 9.42
CA ALA A 100 -6.02 13.15 8.62
C ALA A 100 -5.30 13.77 7.41
N LEU A 101 -3.96 13.76 7.39
CA LEU A 101 -3.17 14.53 6.43
C LEU A 101 -2.25 13.66 5.58
N GLY A 102 -2.11 14.04 4.30
CA GLY A 102 -1.19 13.41 3.37
C GLY A 102 -1.75 12.21 2.63
N TYR A 103 -0.83 11.45 2.09
CA TYR A 103 -1.10 10.21 1.36
C TYR A 103 -0.34 9.04 1.97
N SER A 104 -0.90 7.87 1.81
CA SER A 104 -0.23 6.59 2.08
C SER A 104 -0.08 5.83 0.79
N ALA A 105 0.91 4.95 0.73
CA ALA A 105 1.13 4.09 -0.41
C ALA A 105 1.31 2.64 0.02
N VAL A 106 0.88 1.72 -0.83
CA VAL A 106 1.13 0.28 -0.73
C VAL A 106 1.71 -0.22 -2.04
N PHE A 107 2.92 -0.74 -1.99
CA PHE A 107 3.59 -1.38 -3.10
C PHE A 107 3.55 -2.91 -2.92
N TYR A 108 3.00 -3.61 -3.90
CA TYR A 108 2.82 -5.07 -3.88
C TYR A 108 4.06 -5.76 -4.46
N ALA A 109 5.06 -6.01 -3.61
CA ALA A 109 6.33 -6.63 -4.02
C ALA A 109 6.20 -8.13 -4.31
N SER A 110 5.36 -8.84 -3.57
CA SER A 110 4.96 -10.21 -3.87
C SER A 110 3.46 -10.35 -3.60
N LEU A 111 2.73 -10.86 -4.58
CA LEU A 111 1.28 -11.04 -4.50
C LEU A 111 0.88 -12.29 -5.25
N GLY A 112 0.15 -13.17 -4.57
CA GLY A 112 -0.41 -14.37 -5.18
C GLY A 112 -1.46 -14.03 -6.25
N LYS A 113 -1.64 -14.92 -7.22
CA LYS A 113 -2.60 -14.69 -8.34
C LYS A 113 -4.06 -14.57 -7.88
N LEU A 114 -4.39 -15.22 -6.77
CA LEU A 114 -5.75 -15.21 -6.20
C LEU A 114 -5.92 -14.14 -5.12
N ASP A 115 -4.83 -13.55 -4.66
CA ASP A 115 -4.86 -12.52 -3.63
C ASP A 115 -5.41 -11.20 -4.20
N LYS A 116 -6.15 -10.50 -3.36
CA LYS A 116 -6.72 -9.19 -3.67
C LYS A 116 -5.88 -8.06 -3.11
N GLY A 117 -6.06 -6.88 -3.64
CA GLY A 117 -5.48 -5.64 -3.12
C GLY A 117 -6.05 -5.20 -1.79
N THR A 118 -5.59 -4.05 -1.33
CA THR A 118 -6.12 -3.37 -0.16
C THR A 118 -7.62 -3.06 -0.35
N ARG A 119 -8.43 -3.37 0.66
CA ARG A 119 -9.85 -3.03 0.70
C ARG A 119 -10.00 -1.65 1.33
N PHE A 120 -10.67 -0.74 0.63
CA PHE A 120 -11.03 0.59 1.12
C PHE A 120 -12.50 0.62 1.50
N ILE A 121 -12.82 1.33 2.59
CA ILE A 121 -14.17 1.53 3.07
C ILE A 121 -14.52 3.00 2.82
N CYS A 122 -15.60 3.23 2.09
CA CYS A 122 -16.09 4.58 1.82
C CYS A 122 -16.46 5.27 3.15
N PRO A 123 -15.98 6.49 3.40
CA PRO A 123 -16.31 7.23 4.63
C PRO A 123 -17.77 7.73 4.67
N PHE A 124 -18.49 7.58 3.56
CA PHE A 124 -19.89 7.98 3.43
C PHE A 124 -20.77 6.76 3.25
N SER A 125 -21.93 6.76 3.87
CA SER A 125 -22.97 5.78 3.59
C SER A 125 -23.63 6.06 2.23
N ASP A 126 -24.10 5.02 1.58
CA ASP A 126 -24.98 5.14 0.41
C ASP A 126 -26.37 5.66 0.83
N VAL A 127 -27.25 5.87 -0.15
CA VAL A 127 -28.62 6.37 0.10
C VAL A 127 -29.51 5.40 0.89
N ASN A 128 -29.10 4.14 1.06
CA ASN A 128 -29.79 3.13 1.85
C ASN A 128 -29.12 2.90 3.22
N GLY A 129 -28.11 3.69 3.57
CA GLY A 129 -27.33 3.56 4.80
C GLY A 129 -26.28 2.45 4.78
N GLY A 130 -26.02 1.84 3.61
CA GLY A 130 -24.98 0.83 3.45
C GLY A 130 -23.57 1.44 3.30
N HIS A 131 -22.55 0.64 3.56
CA HIS A 131 -21.17 1.01 3.30
C HIS A 131 -20.71 0.51 1.94
N THR A 132 -20.16 1.40 1.13
CA THR A 132 -19.53 1.05 -0.13
C THR A 132 -18.06 0.70 0.11
N GLU A 133 -17.62 -0.39 -0.49
CA GLU A 133 -16.23 -0.83 -0.45
C GLU A 133 -15.61 -0.76 -1.85
N TYR A 134 -14.31 -0.50 -1.89
CA TYR A 134 -13.53 -0.54 -3.13
C TYR A 134 -12.27 -1.38 -2.92
N ILE A 135 -12.05 -2.34 -3.80
CA ILE A 135 -10.83 -3.16 -3.85
C ILE A 135 -10.23 -2.97 -5.24
N PRO A 136 -9.09 -2.27 -5.36
CA PRO A 136 -8.42 -2.12 -6.64
C PRO A 136 -7.96 -3.48 -7.17
N ASP A 137 -8.13 -3.69 -8.47
CA ASP A 137 -7.52 -4.81 -9.17
C ASP A 137 -6.02 -4.55 -9.31
N VAL A 138 -5.22 -5.24 -8.50
CA VAL A 138 -3.77 -5.10 -8.46
C VAL A 138 -3.09 -6.45 -8.69
N LYS A 139 -1.87 -6.37 -9.17
CA LYS A 139 -0.96 -7.50 -9.33
C LYS A 139 0.40 -7.17 -8.72
N GLU A 140 1.23 -8.19 -8.63
CA GLU A 140 2.62 -8.03 -8.24
C GLU A 140 3.34 -6.96 -9.09
N GLY A 141 4.06 -6.06 -8.43
CA GLY A 141 4.70 -4.90 -9.05
C GLY A 141 3.82 -3.66 -9.14
N ASP A 142 2.54 -3.73 -8.77
CA ASP A 142 1.69 -2.53 -8.70
C ASP A 142 1.92 -1.77 -7.40
N ILE A 143 1.72 -0.47 -7.47
CA ILE A 143 1.70 0.44 -6.33
C ILE A 143 0.40 1.24 -6.35
N ILE A 144 -0.19 1.46 -5.18
CA ILE A 144 -1.34 2.33 -5.01
C ILE A 144 -0.99 3.48 -4.07
N PHE A 145 -1.55 4.66 -4.34
CA PHE A 145 -1.49 5.83 -3.48
C PHE A 145 -2.91 6.25 -3.14
N PHE A 146 -3.15 6.59 -1.88
CA PHE A 146 -4.48 6.95 -1.40
C PHE A 146 -4.40 7.95 -0.24
N PRO A 147 -5.43 8.79 -0.03
CA PRO A 147 -5.46 9.70 1.10
C PRO A 147 -5.32 8.97 2.43
N SER A 148 -4.42 9.44 3.30
CA SER A 148 -4.10 8.77 4.57
C SER A 148 -5.29 8.61 5.52
N PHE A 149 -6.31 9.47 5.39
CA PHE A 149 -7.54 9.38 6.19
C PHE A 149 -8.47 8.23 5.79
N LEU A 150 -8.28 7.65 4.59
CA LEU A 150 -9.18 6.65 4.06
C LEU A 150 -9.03 5.33 4.83
N MET A 151 -10.14 4.88 5.43
CA MET A 151 -10.21 3.61 6.15
C MET A 151 -9.93 2.46 5.19
N HIS A 152 -9.00 1.59 5.57
CA HIS A 152 -8.60 0.46 4.75
C HIS A 152 -8.11 -0.71 5.58
N GLN A 153 -8.10 -1.88 4.95
CA GLN A 153 -7.58 -3.11 5.52
C GLN A 153 -6.93 -3.97 4.46
N SER A 154 -6.03 -4.87 4.82
CA SER A 154 -5.60 -5.90 3.89
C SER A 154 -6.70 -6.93 3.72
N THR A 155 -6.81 -7.50 2.53
CA THR A 155 -7.64 -8.70 2.31
C THR A 155 -6.92 -9.94 2.84
N MET A 156 -7.67 -11.00 3.08
CA MET A 156 -7.09 -12.30 3.45
C MET A 156 -6.20 -12.84 2.32
N THR A 157 -5.11 -13.51 2.69
CA THR A 157 -4.29 -14.26 1.74
C THR A 157 -4.97 -15.59 1.41
N ILE A 158 -5.25 -15.80 0.15
CA ILE A 158 -5.93 -17.00 -0.37
C ILE A 158 -4.90 -17.96 -0.97
N ASP A 159 -3.91 -17.41 -1.63
CA ASP A 159 -2.88 -18.15 -2.32
C ASP A 159 -1.87 -18.79 -1.34
N ASN A 160 -1.18 -19.81 -1.80
CA ASN A 160 -0.15 -20.49 -1.01
C ASN A 160 1.18 -19.73 -0.96
N SER A 161 1.27 -18.62 -1.65
CA SER A 161 2.44 -17.75 -1.69
C SER A 161 2.42 -16.72 -0.58
N GLU A 162 3.60 -16.32 -0.14
CA GLU A 162 3.76 -15.22 0.80
C GLU A 162 3.42 -13.88 0.11
N ARG A 163 2.51 -13.10 0.70
CA ARG A 163 2.29 -11.72 0.27
C ARG A 163 3.29 -10.82 0.97
N ILE A 164 4.02 -10.02 0.19
CA ILE A 164 4.97 -9.02 0.71
C ILE A 164 4.60 -7.66 0.13
N ILE A 165 4.38 -6.70 1.02
CA ILE A 165 4.14 -5.31 0.64
C ILE A 165 5.13 -4.38 1.33
N PHE A 166 5.39 -3.24 0.69
CA PHE A 166 6.04 -2.10 1.32
C PHE A 166 5.02 -0.96 1.41
N SER A 167 4.87 -0.43 2.61
CA SER A 167 3.97 0.68 2.88
C SER A 167 4.76 1.89 3.34
N PHE A 168 4.33 3.07 2.93
CA PHE A 168 4.93 4.33 3.37
C PHE A 168 3.91 5.46 3.42
N ASN A 169 4.16 6.41 4.32
CA ASN A 169 3.37 7.62 4.47
C ASN A 169 4.09 8.81 3.84
N MET A 170 3.31 9.75 3.32
CA MET A 170 3.78 10.96 2.67
C MET A 170 3.03 12.17 3.20
N LYS A 171 3.76 13.27 3.40
CA LYS A 171 3.20 14.57 3.73
C LYS A 171 3.55 15.57 2.63
N PHE A 172 2.60 16.39 2.25
CA PHE A 172 2.86 17.53 1.37
C PHE A 172 3.72 18.57 2.07
N THR A 173 4.65 19.15 1.33
CA THR A 173 5.55 20.23 1.76
C THR A 173 5.15 21.55 1.13
#